data_b166ef320608c185d0353c7ecb1f6247
#
_entry.id   b166ef320608c185d0353c7ecb1f6247
#
_cell.length_a   1.000
_cell.length_b   1.000
_cell.length_c   1.000
_cell.angle_alpha   90.00
_cell.angle_beta   90.00
_cell.angle_gamma   90.00
#
_symmetry.space_group_name_H-M   'P 1'
#
loop_
_entity.id
_entity.type
_entity.pdbx_description
1 polymer ?
#
loop_
_entity_poly.entity_id
_entity_poly.type
_entity_poly.pdbx_seq_one_letter_code
_entity_poly.pdbx_strand_id
1 'polypeptide(L)'
;MHPMEERDLYNEKDEMVPATINCPKCRTSMEYQIRWRRRTKKASLPRGANEQDRARFAKARDYRIRLDDKLRCKNPRCGKTIEITTLQTVVFD
;
A
#
# COMPACT_ATOMS: atom_id res chain seq x y z
N MET A 1 1.86 29.63 -5.24
CA MET A 1 1.41 28.44 -5.99
C MET A 1 1.78 27.19 -5.20
N HIS A 2 0.82 26.35 -4.92
CA HIS A 2 1.13 25.10 -4.22
C HIS A 2 1.62 24.06 -5.23
N PRO A 3 2.69 23.32 -4.91
CA PRO A 3 3.12 22.22 -5.77
C PRO A 3 2.01 21.16 -5.81
N MET A 4 1.91 20.44 -6.91
CA MET A 4 0.96 19.34 -7.00
C MET A 4 1.32 18.26 -6.01
N GLU A 5 0.31 17.79 -5.28
CA GLU A 5 0.47 16.69 -4.37
C GLU A 5 0.45 15.37 -5.15
N GLU A 6 0.96 14.32 -4.53
CA GLU A 6 0.99 13.00 -5.13
C GLU A 6 -0.40 12.52 -5.55
N ARG A 7 -1.43 12.84 -4.75
CA ARG A 7 -2.83 12.51 -5.07
C ARG A 7 -3.32 13.14 -6.38
N ASP A 8 -2.68 14.24 -6.83
CA ASP A 8 -3.03 14.89 -8.08
C ASP A 8 -2.46 14.15 -9.30
N LEU A 9 -1.44 13.32 -9.07
CA LEU A 9 -0.78 12.53 -10.10
C LEU A 9 -1.33 11.10 -10.20
N TYR A 10 -1.99 10.62 -9.15
CA TYR A 10 -2.43 9.23 -9.03
C TYR A 10 -3.91 9.12 -8.69
N ASN A 11 -4.52 8.05 -9.18
CA ASN A 11 -5.81 7.58 -8.70
C ASN A 11 -5.53 6.57 -7.58
N GLU A 12 -6.25 6.68 -6.48
CA GLU A 12 -6.08 5.78 -5.34
C GLU A 12 -7.26 4.83 -5.23
N LYS A 13 -6.97 3.58 -4.90
CA LYS A 13 -7.99 2.57 -4.64
C LYS A 13 -7.48 1.64 -3.54
N ASP A 14 -8.29 1.46 -2.51
CA ASP A 14 -7.96 0.53 -1.43
C ASP A 14 -8.39 -0.88 -1.82
N GLU A 15 -7.53 -1.85 -1.55
CA GLU A 15 -7.73 -3.26 -1.88
C GLU A 15 -7.44 -4.13 -0.67
N MET A 16 -8.15 -5.26 -0.58
CA MET A 16 -7.85 -6.32 0.38
C MET A 16 -7.14 -7.43 -0.37
N VAL A 17 -5.94 -7.78 0.07
CA VAL A 17 -5.13 -8.82 -0.56
C VAL A 17 -4.87 -9.92 0.48
N PRO A 18 -5.20 -11.18 0.15
CA PRO A 18 -4.95 -12.29 1.08
C PRO A 18 -3.44 -12.57 1.20
N ALA A 19 -3.00 -12.85 2.41
CA ALA A 19 -1.63 -13.22 2.69
C ALA A 19 -1.60 -14.26 3.82
N THR A 20 -0.76 -15.26 3.67
CA THR A 20 -0.53 -16.25 4.71
C THR A 20 0.55 -15.75 5.64
N ILE A 21 0.19 -15.55 6.91
CA ILE A 21 1.09 -15.03 7.94
C ILE A 21 1.26 -16.08 9.02
N ASN A 22 2.49 -16.32 9.43
CA ASN A 22 2.83 -17.24 10.50
C ASN A 22 3.00 -16.45 11.80
N CYS A 23 2.22 -16.81 12.83
CA CYS A 23 2.34 -16.17 14.13
C CYS A 23 3.63 -16.63 14.82
N PRO A 24 4.50 -15.71 15.25
CA PRO A 24 5.76 -16.09 15.87
C PRO A 24 5.59 -16.69 17.27
N LYS A 25 4.44 -16.46 17.90
CA LYS A 25 4.18 -16.98 19.24
C LYS A 25 3.59 -18.39 19.23
N CYS A 26 2.49 -18.60 18.50
CA CYS A 26 1.82 -19.91 18.45
C CYS A 26 2.23 -20.75 17.23
N ARG A 27 2.97 -20.17 16.31
CA ARG A 27 3.50 -20.80 15.09
C ARG A 27 2.41 -21.36 14.16
N THR A 28 1.20 -20.83 14.25
CA THR A 28 0.10 -21.21 13.39
C THR A 28 0.08 -20.30 12.18
N SER A 29 0.07 -20.88 10.98
CA SER A 29 -0.08 -20.12 9.74
C SER A 29 -1.55 -19.99 9.41
N MET A 30 -1.99 -18.77 9.15
CA MET A 30 -3.38 -18.46 8.78
C MET A 30 -3.41 -17.43 7.68
N GLU A 31 -4.50 -17.43 6.92
CA GLU A 31 -4.72 -16.42 5.89
C GLU A 31 -5.33 -15.17 6.51
N TYR A 32 -4.75 -14.03 6.18
CA TYR A 32 -5.20 -12.71 6.62
C TYR A 32 -5.49 -11.84 5.42
N GLN A 33 -6.44 -10.92 5.56
CA GLN A 33 -6.72 -9.91 4.56
C GLN A 33 -5.93 -8.66 4.92
N ILE A 34 -4.99 -8.30 4.05
CA ILE A 34 -4.12 -7.14 4.25
C ILE A 34 -4.64 -6.00 3.39
N ARG A 35 -4.78 -4.83 4.01
CA ARG A 35 -5.21 -3.64 3.27
C ARG A 35 -4.03 -3.03 2.55
N TRP A 36 -4.23 -2.78 1.25
CA TRP A 36 -3.28 -2.11 0.38
C TRP A 36 -3.94 -0.93 -0.29
N ARG A 37 -3.18 0.12 -0.53
CA ARG A 37 -3.62 1.24 -1.35
C ARG A 37 -2.88 1.19 -2.67
N ARG A 38 -3.64 0.94 -3.73
CA ARG A 38 -3.10 0.95 -5.09
C ARG A 38 -3.15 2.38 -5.61
N ARG A 39 -2.01 2.86 -6.06
CA ARG A 39 -1.90 4.17 -6.71
C ARG A 39 -1.56 3.96 -8.16
N THR A 40 -2.50 4.33 -9.02
CA THR A 40 -2.37 4.19 -10.47
C THR A 40 -2.18 5.57 -11.08
N LYS A 41 -1.15 5.73 -11.89
CA LYS A 41 -0.85 6.98 -12.55
C LYS A 41 -2.06 7.43 -13.39
N LYS A 42 -2.45 8.69 -13.28
CA LYS A 42 -3.54 9.25 -14.07
C LYS A 42 -3.20 9.24 -15.55
N ALA A 43 -4.23 9.24 -16.40
CA ALA A 43 -4.04 9.25 -17.85
C ALA A 43 -3.38 10.54 -18.35
N SER A 44 -3.64 11.65 -17.65
CA SER A 44 -3.08 12.95 -17.98
C SER A 44 -2.95 13.83 -16.75
N LEU A 45 -2.09 14.83 -16.81
CA LEU A 45 -1.93 15.80 -15.74
C LEU A 45 -3.15 16.73 -15.66
N PRO A 46 -3.53 17.16 -14.44
CA PRO A 46 -4.53 18.19 -14.27
C PRO A 46 -4.10 19.51 -14.90
N ARG A 47 -5.07 20.39 -15.17
CA ARG A 47 -4.79 21.75 -15.64
C ARG A 47 -4.00 22.50 -14.56
N GLY A 48 -3.08 23.35 -15.01
CA GLY A 48 -2.25 24.15 -14.11
C GLY A 48 -0.96 23.48 -13.72
N ALA A 49 -0.68 22.28 -14.24
CA ALA A 49 0.60 21.63 -14.03
C ALA A 49 1.74 22.43 -14.63
N ASN A 50 2.78 22.65 -13.85
CA ASN A 50 4.00 23.33 -14.33
C ASN A 50 4.99 22.31 -14.93
N GLU A 51 6.14 22.80 -15.35
CA GLU A 51 7.16 21.96 -15.97
C GLU A 51 7.72 20.91 -15.00
N GLN A 52 7.87 21.27 -13.73
CA GLN A 52 8.34 20.34 -12.70
C GLN A 52 7.31 19.22 -12.48
N ASP A 53 6.02 19.56 -12.47
CA ASP A 53 4.95 18.59 -12.32
C ASP A 53 4.93 17.61 -13.48
N ARG A 54 5.17 18.09 -14.70
CA ARG A 54 5.27 17.25 -15.88
C ARG A 54 6.46 16.29 -15.80
N ALA A 55 7.60 16.76 -15.31
CA ALA A 55 8.77 15.92 -15.13
C ALA A 55 8.51 14.82 -14.08
N ARG A 56 7.89 15.18 -12.98
CA ARG A 56 7.50 14.22 -11.94
C ARG A 56 6.52 13.18 -12.49
N PHE A 57 5.53 13.62 -13.23
CA PHE A 57 4.54 12.74 -13.84
C PHE A 57 5.17 11.78 -14.85
N ALA A 58 6.11 12.25 -15.65
CA ALA A 58 6.79 11.41 -16.63
C ALA A 58 7.60 10.28 -15.97
N LYS A 59 8.13 10.53 -14.77
CA LYS A 59 8.91 9.55 -14.01
C LYS A 59 8.04 8.71 -13.06
N ALA A 60 6.79 9.07 -12.88
CA ALA A 60 5.89 8.40 -11.95
C ALA A 60 5.57 6.98 -12.43
N ARG A 61 5.46 6.05 -11.49
CA ARG A 61 5.13 4.66 -11.75
C ARG A 61 3.96 4.25 -10.87
N ASP A 62 3.17 3.30 -11.34
CA ASP A 62 2.13 2.70 -10.54
C ASP A 62 2.76 1.93 -9.38
N TYR A 63 2.17 2.03 -8.20
CA TYR A 63 2.68 1.33 -7.04
C TYR A 63 1.57 1.06 -6.04
N ARG A 64 1.88 0.20 -5.06
CA ARG A 64 0.97 -0.14 -3.97
C ARG A 64 1.67 0.09 -2.65
N ILE A 65 0.92 0.61 -1.67
CA ILE A 65 1.40 0.81 -0.31
C ILE A 65 0.59 -0.08 0.62
N ARG A 66 1.28 -0.82 1.48
CA ARG A 66 0.62 -1.60 2.52
C ARG A 66 0.15 -0.66 3.62
N LEU A 67 -1.13 -0.75 3.96
CA LEU A 67 -1.73 0.09 5.00
C LEU A 67 -1.66 -0.56 6.38
N ASP A 68 -1.66 -1.89 6.45
CA ASP A 68 -1.61 -2.62 7.71
C ASP A 68 -0.18 -3.01 8.05
N ASP A 69 0.30 -2.55 9.21
CA ASP A 69 1.62 -2.91 9.72
C ASP A 69 1.55 -4.00 10.78
N LYS A 70 0.40 -4.17 11.39
CA LYS A 70 0.18 -5.12 12.47
C LYS A 70 -1.14 -5.84 12.27
N LEU A 71 -1.17 -7.10 12.73
CA LEU A 71 -2.34 -7.96 12.71
C LEU A 71 -2.53 -8.59 14.08
N ARG A 72 -3.76 -8.97 14.38
CA ARG A 72 -4.03 -9.79 15.55
C ARG A 72 -4.14 -11.25 15.13
N CYS A 73 -3.42 -12.13 15.84
CA CYS A 73 -3.47 -13.56 15.57
C CYS A 73 -4.91 -14.08 15.65
N LYS A 74 -5.36 -14.79 14.61
CA LYS A 74 -6.72 -15.35 14.57
C LYS A 74 -6.93 -16.55 15.48
N ASN A 75 -5.84 -17.13 15.98
CA ASN A 75 -5.95 -18.24 16.93
C ASN A 75 -6.56 -17.71 18.23
N PRO A 76 -7.76 -18.18 18.65
CA PRO A 76 -8.42 -17.65 19.83
C PRO A 76 -7.64 -17.89 21.13
N ARG A 77 -6.73 -18.86 21.12
CA ARG A 77 -5.87 -19.15 22.28
C ARG A 77 -4.64 -18.27 22.35
N CYS A 78 -4.31 -17.59 21.26
CA CYS A 78 -3.12 -16.76 21.17
C CYS A 78 -3.48 -15.26 21.25
N GLY A 79 -4.18 -14.75 20.24
CA GLY A 79 -4.61 -13.35 20.16
C GLY A 79 -3.49 -12.33 20.17
N LYS A 80 -2.24 -12.74 19.93
CA LYS A 80 -1.09 -11.84 19.95
C LYS A 80 -1.10 -10.91 18.75
N THR A 81 -0.61 -9.69 18.94
CA THR A 81 -0.35 -8.76 17.83
C THR A 81 0.88 -9.22 17.06
N ILE A 82 0.73 -9.36 15.76
CA ILE A 82 1.80 -9.78 14.85
C ILE A 82 2.24 -8.57 14.03
N GLU A 83 3.53 -8.28 14.00
CA GLU A 83 4.09 -7.28 13.10
C GLU A 83 4.31 -7.91 11.72
N ILE A 84 3.87 -7.21 10.66
CA ILE A 84 4.05 -7.69 9.31
C ILE A 84 5.46 -7.31 8.85
N THR A 85 6.38 -8.27 8.92
CA THR A 85 7.78 -8.06 8.54
C THR A 85 8.18 -8.79 7.27
N THR A 86 7.34 -9.74 6.81
CA THR A 86 7.66 -10.60 5.67
C THR A 86 7.18 -10.02 4.35
N LEU A 87 6.33 -8.99 4.37
CA LEU A 87 5.80 -8.35 3.17
C LEU A 87 6.43 -6.98 2.98
N GLN A 88 6.61 -6.60 1.72
CA GLN A 88 7.11 -5.27 1.41
C GLN A 88 6.07 -4.20 1.76
N THR A 89 6.55 -3.03 2.14
CA THR A 89 5.68 -1.88 2.43
C THR A 89 5.24 -1.16 1.16
N VAL A 90 6.13 -1.09 0.17
CA VAL A 90 5.86 -0.47 -1.12
C VAL A 90 6.24 -1.45 -2.23
N VAL A 91 5.35 -1.63 -3.19
CA VAL A 91 5.59 -2.50 -4.36
C VAL A 91 5.30 -1.71 -5.62
N PHE A 92 6.28 -1.60 -6.49
CA PHE A 92 6.11 -0.98 -7.80
C PHE A 92 5.61 -2.01 -8.82
N ASP A 93 4.61 -1.60 -9.57
CA ASP A 93 4.06 -2.42 -10.64
C ASP A 93 4.76 -2.17 -11.97
#